data_750ef1792bfea31cfa4f008c9102b8cc
#
_entry.id   750ef1792bfea31cfa4f008c9102b8cc
#
_cell.length_a   1.000
_cell.length_b   1.000
_cell.length_c   1.000
_cell.angle_alpha   90.00
_cell.angle_beta   90.00
_cell.angle_gamma   90.00
#
_symmetry.space_group_name_H-M   'P 1'
#
loop_
_entity.id
_entity.type
_entity.pdbx_description
1 polymer ?
#
loop_
_entity_poly.entity_id
_entity_poly.type
_entity_poly.pdbx_seq_one_letter_code
_entity_poly.pdbx_strand_id
1 'polypeptide(L)'
;AGRIPVCCVVGFPLGAMDTASKAFEAKTAIENGAAEVDMVINIGRLKNKEYDAVREDIRAVKQAVGDKVLKVIIETCLLTDEEKEKMCDIVCEAGADYIKTSTGFSTAGATFHDVELMVKGVHGRCKVKAAGGISTVEDMEKFLALGADRLGTSRAVKLLNGEQAKGY
;
A
#
# COMPACT_ATOMS: atom_id res chain seq x y z
N ALA A 1 8.30 -24.36 -0.12
CA ALA A 1 7.60 -23.14 0.25
C ALA A 1 7.92 -22.88 1.72
N GLY A 2 8.18 -21.69 2.15
CA GLY A 2 8.42 -21.38 3.56
C GLY A 2 9.53 -20.39 3.84
N ARG A 3 10.20 -19.91 2.80
CA ARG A 3 11.27 -18.91 2.95
C ARG A 3 10.85 -17.49 2.57
N ILE A 4 9.77 -17.33 1.79
CA ILE A 4 9.27 -16.04 1.34
C ILE A 4 7.85 -15.87 1.88
N PRO A 5 7.56 -14.79 2.63
CA PRO A 5 6.22 -14.51 3.14
C PRO A 5 5.26 -14.25 1.96
N VAL A 6 4.08 -14.86 2.03
CA VAL A 6 3.00 -14.63 1.05
C VAL A 6 2.24 -13.38 1.45
N CYS A 7 2.04 -12.47 0.50
CA CYS A 7 1.20 -11.29 0.64
C CYS A 7 -0.03 -11.42 -0.25
N CYS A 8 -1.22 -11.32 0.32
CA CYS A 8 -2.49 -11.25 -0.41
C CYS A 8 -3.00 -9.81 -0.48
N VAL A 9 -3.86 -9.53 -1.45
CA VAL A 9 -4.57 -8.26 -1.56
C VAL A 9 -6.00 -8.38 -1.01
N VAL A 10 -6.57 -7.28 -0.56
CA VAL A 10 -7.92 -7.21 0.04
C VAL A 10 -8.64 -5.95 -0.43
N GLY A 11 -9.93 -6.09 -0.78
CA GLY A 11 -10.71 -4.99 -1.35
C GLY A 11 -10.14 -4.48 -2.67
N PHE A 12 -9.47 -5.33 -3.40
CA PHE A 12 -8.60 -4.95 -4.52
C PHE A 12 -9.29 -5.13 -5.88
N PRO A 13 -9.06 -4.22 -6.87
CA PRO A 13 -8.19 -3.03 -6.77
C PRO A 13 -8.91 -1.73 -6.38
N LEU A 14 -10.25 -1.71 -6.25
CA LEU A 14 -11.05 -0.49 -6.16
C LEU A 14 -11.30 0.02 -4.73
N GLY A 15 -11.18 -0.82 -3.73
CA GLY A 15 -11.43 -0.47 -2.33
C GLY A 15 -12.88 -0.14 -1.98
N ALA A 16 -13.83 -0.30 -2.92
CA ALA A 16 -15.22 0.16 -2.79
C ALA A 16 -16.14 -0.76 -1.99
N MET A 17 -15.70 -1.98 -1.67
CA MET A 17 -16.51 -2.90 -0.87
C MET A 17 -16.65 -2.43 0.59
N ASP A 18 -17.64 -2.98 1.29
CA ASP A 18 -17.89 -2.63 2.68
C ASP A 18 -16.80 -3.19 3.62
N THR A 19 -16.72 -2.60 4.79
CA THR A 19 -15.70 -2.92 5.81
C THR A 19 -15.77 -4.36 6.27
N ALA A 20 -16.97 -4.93 6.45
CA ALA A 20 -17.13 -6.30 6.94
C ALA A 20 -16.60 -7.31 5.91
N SER A 21 -16.85 -7.06 4.62
CA SER A 21 -16.35 -7.88 3.52
C SER A 21 -14.82 -7.85 3.43
N LYS A 22 -14.20 -6.65 3.56
CA LYS A 22 -12.73 -6.53 3.58
C LYS A 22 -12.12 -7.26 4.78
N ALA A 23 -12.69 -7.10 5.97
CA ALA A 23 -12.22 -7.77 7.17
C ALA A 23 -12.35 -9.30 7.05
N PHE A 24 -13.44 -9.80 6.48
CA PHE A 24 -13.65 -11.21 6.23
C PHE A 24 -12.63 -11.78 5.22
N GLU A 25 -12.41 -11.06 4.11
CA GLU A 25 -11.40 -11.43 3.11
C GLU A 25 -10.01 -11.50 3.72
N ALA A 26 -9.63 -10.50 4.53
CA ALA A 26 -8.34 -10.44 5.21
C ALA A 26 -8.15 -11.61 6.19
N LYS A 27 -9.16 -11.88 7.02
CA LYS A 27 -9.16 -13.01 7.95
C LYS A 27 -8.96 -14.32 7.22
N THR A 28 -9.73 -14.55 6.17
CA THR A 28 -9.65 -15.77 5.34
C THR A 28 -8.26 -15.91 4.71
N ALA A 29 -7.67 -14.82 4.21
CA ALA A 29 -6.32 -14.86 3.65
C ALA A 29 -5.27 -15.28 4.70
N ILE A 30 -5.36 -14.75 5.92
CA ILE A 30 -4.45 -15.13 7.02
C ILE A 30 -4.66 -16.60 7.43
N GLU A 31 -5.88 -17.05 7.59
CA GLU A 31 -6.20 -18.45 7.92
C GLU A 31 -5.68 -19.43 6.86
N ASN A 32 -5.63 -19.01 5.59
CA ASN A 32 -5.05 -19.76 4.48
C ASN A 32 -3.52 -19.63 4.36
N GLY A 33 -2.86 -18.94 5.29
CA GLY A 33 -1.40 -18.90 5.40
C GLY A 33 -0.73 -17.64 4.84
N ALA A 34 -1.48 -16.57 4.54
CA ALA A 34 -0.87 -15.28 4.21
C ALA A 34 -0.14 -14.71 5.45
N ALA A 35 1.04 -14.16 5.22
CA ALA A 35 1.83 -13.48 6.26
C ALA A 35 1.63 -11.95 6.22
N GLU A 36 1.17 -11.42 5.11
CA GLU A 36 0.98 -10.00 4.85
C GLU A 36 -0.28 -9.77 4.03
N VAL A 37 -0.91 -8.62 4.24
CA VAL A 37 -2.11 -8.19 3.49
C VAL A 37 -1.91 -6.75 3.00
N ASP A 38 -2.22 -6.50 1.73
CA ASP A 38 -2.27 -5.16 1.13
C ASP A 38 -3.74 -4.81 0.85
N MET A 39 -4.38 -3.98 1.67
CA MET A 39 -5.75 -3.51 1.45
C MET A 39 -5.79 -2.22 0.64
N VAL A 40 -6.90 -1.99 -0.07
CA VAL A 40 -7.19 -0.70 -0.72
C VAL A 40 -8.22 0.08 0.10
N ILE A 41 -7.97 1.38 0.31
CA ILE A 41 -8.93 2.26 1.00
C ILE A 41 -10.21 2.47 0.17
N ASN A 42 -11.30 2.87 0.82
CA ASN A 42 -12.47 3.37 0.11
C ASN A 42 -12.22 4.82 -0.34
N ILE A 43 -11.76 4.98 -1.58
CA ILE A 43 -11.40 6.29 -2.16
C ILE A 43 -12.64 7.21 -2.23
N GLY A 44 -13.82 6.67 -2.50
CA GLY A 44 -15.06 7.46 -2.52
C GLY A 44 -15.35 8.11 -1.17
N ARG A 45 -15.22 7.36 -0.08
CA ARG A 45 -15.36 7.90 1.28
C ARG A 45 -14.29 8.96 1.61
N LEU A 46 -13.05 8.73 1.20
CA LEU A 46 -11.98 9.72 1.36
C LEU A 46 -12.34 11.03 0.64
N LYS A 47 -12.76 10.96 -0.62
CA LYS A 47 -13.20 12.12 -1.41
C LYS A 47 -14.37 12.87 -0.78
N ASN A 48 -15.26 12.15 -0.10
CA ASN A 48 -16.36 12.73 0.68
C ASN A 48 -15.91 13.26 2.05
N LYS A 49 -14.62 13.18 2.38
CA LYS A 49 -14.06 13.58 3.70
C LYS A 49 -14.63 12.77 4.88
N GLU A 50 -15.10 11.57 4.62
CA GLU A 50 -15.58 10.63 5.64
C GLU A 50 -14.38 9.93 6.33
N TYR A 51 -13.48 10.74 6.91
CA TYR A 51 -12.18 10.28 7.42
C TYR A 51 -12.29 9.23 8.53
N ASP A 52 -13.29 9.35 9.40
CA ASP A 52 -13.52 8.37 10.47
C ASP A 52 -13.94 7.01 9.89
N ALA A 53 -14.78 7.01 8.85
CA ALA A 53 -15.18 5.79 8.18
C ALA A 53 -13.99 5.11 7.47
N VAL A 54 -13.08 5.88 6.86
CA VAL A 54 -11.84 5.35 6.26
C VAL A 54 -10.92 4.78 7.33
N ARG A 55 -10.79 5.46 8.48
CA ARG A 55 -9.98 4.99 9.61
C ARG A 55 -10.51 3.67 10.18
N GLU A 56 -11.82 3.59 10.40
CA GLU A 56 -12.46 2.38 10.93
C GLU A 56 -12.39 1.20 9.96
N ASP A 57 -12.47 1.45 8.65
CA ASP A 57 -12.24 0.44 7.61
C ASP A 57 -10.84 -0.20 7.74
N ILE A 58 -9.81 0.64 7.89
CA ILE A 58 -8.42 0.16 8.09
C ILE A 58 -8.28 -0.57 9.43
N ARG A 59 -8.85 -0.04 10.51
CA ARG A 59 -8.81 -0.68 11.85
C ARG A 59 -9.45 -2.06 11.86
N ALA A 60 -10.61 -2.20 11.22
CA ALA A 60 -11.30 -3.49 11.12
C ALA A 60 -10.45 -4.54 10.40
N VAL A 61 -9.81 -4.14 9.30
CA VAL A 61 -8.88 -5.03 8.58
C VAL A 61 -7.63 -5.33 9.42
N LYS A 62 -7.06 -4.32 10.12
CA LYS A 62 -5.92 -4.56 11.02
C LYS A 62 -6.26 -5.53 12.15
N GLN A 63 -7.44 -5.41 12.73
CA GLN A 63 -7.92 -6.37 13.73
C GLN A 63 -8.06 -7.80 13.15
N ALA A 64 -8.56 -7.90 11.92
CA ALA A 64 -8.73 -9.19 11.25
C ALA A 64 -7.40 -9.89 10.92
N VAL A 65 -6.34 -9.13 10.59
CA VAL A 65 -5.01 -9.70 10.32
C VAL A 65 -4.17 -9.91 11.59
N GLY A 66 -4.55 -9.32 12.72
CA GLY A 66 -3.89 -9.48 14.02
C GLY A 66 -2.43 -9.00 14.01
N ASP A 67 -1.52 -9.90 14.36
CA ASP A 67 -0.07 -9.66 14.41
C ASP A 67 0.62 -9.62 13.04
N LYS A 68 -0.11 -9.95 11.98
CA LYS A 68 0.43 -9.94 10.61
C LYS A 68 0.54 -8.53 10.05
N VAL A 69 1.37 -8.39 9.01
CA VAL A 69 1.64 -7.10 8.38
C VAL A 69 0.44 -6.65 7.54
N LEU A 70 -0.08 -5.46 7.86
CA LEU A 70 -1.06 -4.76 7.04
C LEU A 70 -0.40 -3.60 6.31
N LYS A 71 -0.59 -3.54 4.98
CA LYS A 71 -0.21 -2.39 4.16
C LYS A 71 -1.46 -1.77 3.55
N VAL A 72 -1.56 -0.44 3.60
CA VAL A 72 -2.73 0.31 3.14
C VAL A 72 -2.40 1.04 1.85
N ILE A 73 -3.02 0.61 0.76
CA ILE A 73 -2.92 1.25 -0.56
C ILE A 73 -3.86 2.44 -0.59
N ILE A 74 -3.31 3.62 -0.79
CA ILE A 74 -4.09 4.87 -0.87
C ILE A 74 -4.39 5.31 -2.29
N GLU A 75 -3.76 4.70 -3.31
CA GLU A 75 -3.86 5.00 -4.75
C GLU A 75 -3.55 6.46 -5.06
N THR A 76 -2.30 6.84 -4.84
CA THR A 76 -1.84 8.24 -4.87
C THR A 76 -2.20 9.01 -6.13
N CYS A 77 -2.26 8.33 -7.29
CA CYS A 77 -2.60 8.97 -8.57
C CYS A 77 -4.04 9.53 -8.63
N LEU A 78 -4.91 9.16 -7.71
CA LEU A 78 -6.29 9.66 -7.60
C LEU A 78 -6.45 10.73 -6.51
N LEU A 79 -5.38 11.05 -5.76
CA LEU A 79 -5.43 11.91 -4.59
C LEU A 79 -4.69 13.23 -4.81
N THR A 80 -5.19 14.30 -4.18
CA THR A 80 -4.43 15.54 -4.01
C THR A 80 -3.35 15.37 -2.94
N ASP A 81 -2.37 16.27 -2.87
CA ASP A 81 -1.31 16.21 -1.86
C ASP A 81 -1.89 16.34 -0.44
N GLU A 82 -2.90 17.21 -0.24
CA GLU A 82 -3.61 17.35 1.04
C GLU A 82 -4.31 16.04 1.46
N GLU A 83 -4.89 15.32 0.51
CA GLU A 83 -5.52 14.01 0.78
C GLU A 83 -4.46 12.95 1.12
N LYS A 84 -3.30 12.97 0.46
CA LYS A 84 -2.17 12.07 0.76
C LYS A 84 -1.62 12.33 2.17
N GLU A 85 -1.40 13.61 2.54
CA GLU A 85 -0.98 14.01 3.88
C GLU A 85 -1.98 13.54 4.93
N LYS A 86 -3.29 13.77 4.69
CA LYS A 86 -4.35 13.30 5.58
C LYS A 86 -4.34 11.78 5.73
N MET A 87 -4.08 11.06 4.65
CA MET A 87 -3.99 9.60 4.69
C MET A 87 -2.77 9.09 5.47
N CYS A 88 -1.65 9.82 5.50
CA CYS A 88 -0.51 9.47 6.34
C CYS A 88 -0.92 9.41 7.82
N ASP A 89 -1.70 10.40 8.29
CA ASP A 89 -2.21 10.38 9.66
C ASP A 89 -3.19 9.22 9.90
N ILE A 90 -4.20 9.09 9.03
CA ILE A 90 -5.26 8.09 9.17
C ILE A 90 -4.69 6.67 9.21
N VAL A 91 -3.75 6.35 8.31
CA VAL A 91 -3.14 5.02 8.22
C VAL A 91 -2.34 4.69 9.49
N CYS A 92 -1.55 5.66 9.99
CA CYS A 92 -0.77 5.48 11.21
C CYS A 92 -1.67 5.36 12.45
N GLU A 93 -2.70 6.22 12.58
CA GLU A 93 -3.67 6.19 13.69
C GLU A 93 -4.52 4.91 13.71
N ALA A 94 -4.76 4.31 12.55
CA ALA A 94 -5.45 3.03 12.44
C ALA A 94 -4.57 1.82 12.81
N GLY A 95 -3.25 2.02 13.02
CA GLY A 95 -2.33 0.98 13.44
C GLY A 95 -1.81 0.10 12.30
N ALA A 96 -1.91 0.54 11.05
CA ALA A 96 -1.33 -0.19 9.93
C ALA A 96 0.21 -0.13 9.95
N ASP A 97 0.85 -1.19 9.44
CA ASP A 97 2.31 -1.29 9.45
C ASP A 97 2.95 -0.49 8.30
N TYR A 98 2.25 -0.36 7.19
CA TYR A 98 2.71 0.39 6.01
C TYR A 98 1.59 1.23 5.39
N ILE A 99 1.97 2.39 4.88
CA ILE A 99 1.23 3.09 3.83
C ILE A 99 1.86 2.74 2.47
N LYS A 100 1.05 2.48 1.45
CA LYS A 100 1.49 2.07 0.12
C LYS A 100 0.88 2.97 -0.95
N THR A 101 1.67 3.34 -1.97
CA THR A 101 1.24 4.28 -3.01
C THR A 101 0.11 3.75 -3.88
N SER A 102 0.27 2.59 -4.50
CA SER A 102 -0.52 2.23 -5.69
C SER A 102 -0.88 0.76 -5.78
N THR A 103 -2.00 0.47 -6.45
CA THR A 103 -2.42 -0.90 -6.81
C THR A 103 -1.61 -1.45 -7.99
N GLY A 104 -1.22 -0.60 -8.93
CA GLY A 104 -0.68 -0.97 -10.24
C GLY A 104 -1.76 -1.17 -11.31
N PHE A 105 -3.04 -0.94 -11.00
CA PHE A 105 -4.19 -1.11 -11.90
C PHE A 105 -4.92 0.19 -12.19
N SER A 106 -4.37 1.34 -11.79
CA SER A 106 -4.92 2.66 -12.04
C SER A 106 -4.11 3.41 -13.11
N THR A 107 -4.27 4.73 -13.18
CA THR A 107 -3.70 5.58 -14.24
C THR A 107 -2.19 5.82 -14.10
N ALA A 108 -1.65 5.70 -12.88
CA ALA A 108 -0.21 5.84 -12.62
C ALA A 108 0.22 5.00 -11.40
N GLY A 109 1.54 4.77 -11.25
CA GLY A 109 2.17 4.15 -10.11
C GLY A 109 2.80 5.17 -9.15
N ALA A 110 3.79 4.72 -8.38
CA ALA A 110 4.55 5.57 -7.47
C ALA A 110 5.29 6.68 -8.21
N THR A 111 5.27 7.89 -7.65
CA THR A 111 6.14 8.99 -8.06
C THR A 111 7.12 9.34 -6.94
N PHE A 112 8.27 9.94 -7.28
CA PHE A 112 9.24 10.38 -6.28
C PHE A 112 8.65 11.42 -5.34
N HIS A 113 7.83 12.33 -5.88
CA HIS A 113 7.10 13.33 -5.11
C HIS A 113 6.17 12.69 -4.06
N ASP A 114 5.34 11.71 -4.47
CA ASP A 114 4.41 11.04 -3.57
C ASP A 114 5.14 10.31 -2.43
N VAL A 115 6.23 9.61 -2.77
CA VAL A 115 7.00 8.87 -1.75
C VAL A 115 7.68 9.83 -0.78
N GLU A 116 8.26 10.93 -1.25
CA GLU A 116 8.85 11.96 -0.40
C GLU A 116 7.80 12.58 0.56
N LEU A 117 6.61 12.92 0.03
CA LEU A 117 5.49 13.43 0.82
C LEU A 117 5.06 12.42 1.88
N MET A 118 4.88 11.16 1.50
CA MET A 118 4.46 10.10 2.42
C MET A 118 5.50 9.85 3.52
N VAL A 119 6.79 9.76 3.17
CA VAL A 119 7.88 9.57 4.15
C VAL A 119 7.91 10.70 5.16
N LYS A 120 7.74 11.95 4.72
CA LYS A 120 7.62 13.11 5.62
C LYS A 120 6.34 13.02 6.47
N GLY A 121 5.20 12.72 5.85
CA GLY A 121 3.89 12.74 6.50
C GLY A 121 3.69 11.65 7.57
N VAL A 122 4.31 10.48 7.41
CA VAL A 122 4.18 9.42 8.43
C VAL A 122 5.00 9.70 9.69
N HIS A 123 6.00 10.57 9.66
CA HIS A 123 6.85 10.93 10.82
C HIS A 123 7.43 9.69 11.53
N GLY A 124 7.78 8.65 10.79
CA GLY A 124 8.30 7.39 11.34
C GLY A 124 7.28 6.52 12.10
N ARG A 125 5.99 6.89 12.12
CA ARG A 125 4.92 6.14 12.81
C ARG A 125 4.54 4.84 12.11
N CYS A 126 4.68 4.78 10.79
CA CYS A 126 4.56 3.57 9.98
C CYS A 126 5.55 3.62 8.82
N LYS A 127 5.70 2.50 8.11
CA LYS A 127 6.61 2.36 6.99
C LYS A 127 5.98 2.77 5.67
N VAL A 128 6.81 3.05 4.65
CA VAL A 128 6.34 3.45 3.32
C VAL A 128 6.71 2.39 2.28
N LYS A 129 5.73 1.96 1.46
CA LYS A 129 5.94 1.07 0.31
C LYS A 129 5.64 1.83 -0.98
N ALA A 130 6.65 1.97 -1.84
CA ALA A 130 6.48 2.43 -3.22
C ALA A 130 6.13 1.26 -4.14
N ALA A 131 5.07 1.36 -4.93
CA ALA A 131 4.63 0.30 -5.84
C ALA A 131 4.08 0.84 -7.15
N GLY A 132 4.31 0.08 -8.24
CA GLY A 132 3.93 0.48 -9.60
C GLY A 132 4.88 1.52 -10.20
N GLY A 133 5.09 1.48 -11.50
CA GLY A 133 5.92 2.45 -12.22
C GLY A 133 7.43 2.32 -12.04
N ILE A 134 7.93 1.43 -11.17
CA ILE A 134 9.36 1.23 -10.93
C ILE A 134 9.95 0.39 -12.06
N SER A 135 10.71 1.03 -12.94
CA SER A 135 11.10 0.46 -14.23
C SER A 135 12.60 0.24 -14.41
N THR A 136 13.44 0.86 -13.58
CA THR A 136 14.90 0.79 -13.65
C THR A 136 15.51 0.53 -12.27
N VAL A 137 16.79 0.18 -12.23
CA VAL A 137 17.56 0.05 -10.98
C VAL A 137 17.71 1.42 -10.33
N GLU A 138 17.92 2.45 -11.13
CA GLU A 138 18.04 3.84 -10.70
C GLU A 138 16.75 4.31 -10.01
N ASP A 139 15.55 3.94 -10.53
CA ASP A 139 14.29 4.20 -9.86
C ASP A 139 14.24 3.53 -8.47
N MET A 140 14.65 2.26 -8.40
CA MET A 140 14.67 1.52 -7.13
C MET A 140 15.57 2.19 -6.10
N GLU A 141 16.80 2.53 -6.49
CA GLU A 141 17.79 3.22 -5.63
C GLU A 141 17.25 4.57 -5.16
N LYS A 142 16.63 5.34 -6.05
CA LYS A 142 16.08 6.66 -5.73
C LYS A 142 14.90 6.57 -4.77
N PHE A 143 13.97 5.63 -4.93
CA PHE A 143 12.88 5.44 -3.97
C PHE A 143 13.41 5.05 -2.59
N LEU A 144 14.43 4.17 -2.52
CA LEU A 144 15.05 3.81 -1.25
C LEU A 144 15.79 5.00 -0.62
N ALA A 145 16.50 5.79 -1.41
CA ALA A 145 17.19 7.00 -0.94
C ALA A 145 16.21 8.07 -0.41
N LEU A 146 14.98 8.13 -0.94
CA LEU A 146 13.91 8.99 -0.42
C LEU A 146 13.30 8.48 0.90
N GLY A 147 13.62 7.26 1.33
CA GLY A 147 13.16 6.69 2.58
C GLY A 147 12.03 5.65 2.44
N ALA A 148 11.77 5.13 1.23
CA ALA A 148 10.88 3.98 1.09
C ALA A 148 11.47 2.74 1.76
N ASP A 149 10.69 2.09 2.65
CA ASP A 149 11.13 0.86 3.34
C ASP A 149 10.98 -0.39 2.48
N ARG A 150 10.11 -0.32 1.46
CA ARG A 150 9.85 -1.45 0.56
C ARG A 150 9.46 -0.99 -0.83
N LEU A 151 9.87 -1.78 -1.82
CA LEU A 151 9.50 -1.58 -3.23
C LEU A 151 8.59 -2.71 -3.70
N GLY A 152 7.58 -2.37 -4.51
CA GLY A 152 6.71 -3.32 -5.19
C GLY A 152 6.88 -3.17 -6.70
N THR A 153 7.61 -4.10 -7.31
CA THR A 153 7.82 -4.14 -8.76
C THR A 153 7.87 -5.59 -9.25
N SER A 154 7.15 -5.88 -10.33
CA SER A 154 7.21 -7.18 -11.03
C SER A 154 8.49 -7.35 -11.84
N ARG A 155 9.27 -6.28 -11.99
CA ARG A 155 10.47 -6.24 -12.84
C ARG A 155 11.77 -6.49 -12.06
N ALA A 156 11.74 -6.46 -10.73
CA ALA A 156 12.95 -6.52 -9.90
C ALA A 156 13.89 -7.68 -10.26
N VAL A 157 13.36 -8.88 -10.44
CA VAL A 157 14.18 -10.08 -10.74
C VAL A 157 14.93 -9.89 -12.05
N LYS A 158 14.28 -9.41 -13.11
CA LYS A 158 14.91 -9.16 -14.41
C LYS A 158 15.95 -8.04 -14.31
N LEU A 159 15.60 -6.94 -13.66
CA LEU A 159 16.49 -5.79 -13.50
C LEU A 159 17.75 -6.15 -12.72
N LEU A 160 17.63 -6.90 -11.63
CA LEU A 160 18.76 -7.34 -10.81
C LEU A 160 19.64 -8.37 -11.53
N ASN A 161 19.10 -9.11 -12.50
CA ASN A 161 19.86 -10.00 -13.36
C ASN A 161 20.50 -9.30 -14.57
N GLY A 162 20.37 -7.99 -14.71
CA GLY A 162 20.88 -7.21 -15.85
C GLY A 162 20.06 -7.39 -17.14
N GLU A 163 18.83 -7.93 -17.03
CA GLU A 163 17.95 -8.13 -18.18
C GLU A 163 17.09 -6.88 -18.43
N GLN A 164 16.76 -6.62 -19.70
CA GLN A 164 15.78 -5.55 -20.02
C GLN A 164 14.36 -5.99 -19.63
N ALA A 165 13.74 -5.25 -18.74
CA ALA A 165 12.32 -5.44 -18.39
C ALA A 165 11.44 -4.73 -19.43
N LYS A 166 10.99 -5.43 -20.46
CA LYS A 166 10.02 -4.92 -21.46
C LYS A 166 8.60 -5.23 -21.01
N GLY A 167 7.73 -4.20 -21.07
CA GLY A 167 6.27 -4.32 -20.93
C GLY A 167 5.77 -4.62 -19.50
N TYR A 168 4.47 -4.46 -19.34
CA TYR A 168 3.74 -5.08 -18.23
C TYR A 168 3.78 -6.57 -18.46
#